data_b15a32cb2621561972d552671c1f4c34
#
_entry.id   b15a32cb2621561972d552671c1f4c34
#
_cell.length_a   1.000
_cell.length_b   1.000
_cell.length_c   1.000
_cell.angle_alpha   90.00
_cell.angle_beta   90.00
_cell.angle_gamma   90.00
#
_symmetry.space_group_name_H-M   'P 1'
#
loop_
_entity.id
_entity.type
_entity.pdbx_description
1 polymer ?
#
loop_
_entity_poly.entity_id
_entity_poly.type
_entity_poly.pdbx_seq_one_letter_code
_entity_poly.pdbx_strand_id
1 'polypeptide(L)'
;ENREIKRIRVESVGGGDIIVEGEAPQEDGEIYPENSFAEIARFCQWRHVSLPEYVELNEGPEIWKFLESIWHVMRRSIEDGLAAEGILPGGLNVQRKAKYLYERTHELDLPQVRELQLVCSYAFAVAEQNAGNGTIVTAPTCGSCGVLPAVLLYLQDKYKFTDEKIAEAL
;
A
#
# COMPACT_ATOMS: atom_id res chain seq x y z
N GLU A 1 -17.18 -38.67 5.56
CA GLU A 1 -17.40 -38.64 4.11
C GLU A 1 -17.29 -37.18 3.65
N ASN A 2 -16.19 -36.86 2.93
CA ASN A 2 -16.03 -35.53 2.32
C ASN A 2 -16.93 -35.45 1.07
N ARG A 3 -18.08 -34.81 1.18
CA ARG A 3 -18.96 -34.53 0.05
C ARG A 3 -18.68 -33.12 -0.44
N GLU A 4 -18.31 -32.98 -1.72
CA GLU A 4 -18.18 -31.67 -2.36
C GLU A 4 -19.54 -30.97 -2.33
N ILE A 5 -19.60 -29.76 -1.72
CA ILE A 5 -20.82 -28.98 -1.55
C ILE A 5 -20.95 -27.95 -2.69
N LYS A 6 -19.83 -27.29 -3.03
CA LYS A 6 -19.77 -26.29 -4.10
C LYS A 6 -18.33 -26.15 -4.59
N ARG A 7 -18.16 -25.98 -5.90
CA ARG A 7 -16.88 -25.62 -6.53
C ARG A 7 -17.03 -24.26 -7.19
N ILE A 8 -16.09 -23.37 -6.95
CA ILE A 8 -16.02 -22.05 -7.57
C ILE A 8 -14.61 -21.89 -8.13
N ARG A 9 -14.52 -21.50 -9.39
CA ARG A 9 -13.25 -21.16 -10.01
C ARG A 9 -13.08 -19.63 -9.98
N VAL A 10 -11.94 -19.18 -9.46
CA VAL A 10 -11.56 -17.77 -9.39
C VAL A 10 -10.20 -17.62 -10.01
N GLU A 11 -10.04 -16.70 -10.92
CA GLU A 11 -8.77 -16.36 -11.56
C GLU A 11 -8.38 -14.94 -11.17
N SER A 12 -7.14 -14.75 -10.67
CA SER A 12 -6.57 -13.42 -10.48
C SER A 12 -5.91 -12.99 -11.77
N VAL A 13 -6.32 -11.84 -12.30
CA VAL A 13 -5.82 -11.31 -13.58
C VAL A 13 -4.81 -10.15 -13.40
N GLY A 14 -4.44 -9.86 -12.16
CA GLY A 14 -3.50 -8.78 -11.80
C GLY A 14 -4.21 -7.49 -11.39
N GLY A 15 -3.45 -6.55 -10.85
CA GLY A 15 -4.00 -5.25 -10.41
C GLY A 15 -4.99 -5.31 -9.23
N GLY A 16 -5.24 -6.48 -8.66
CA GLY A 16 -6.28 -6.71 -7.65
C GLY A 16 -7.56 -7.30 -8.21
N ASP A 17 -7.70 -7.35 -9.54
CA ASP A 17 -8.90 -7.87 -10.20
C ASP A 17 -8.98 -9.39 -10.16
N ILE A 18 -10.22 -9.88 -10.03
CA ILE A 18 -10.54 -11.30 -10.05
C ILE A 18 -11.68 -11.58 -11.04
N ILE A 19 -11.59 -12.71 -11.72
CA ILE A 19 -12.68 -13.25 -12.54
C ILE A 19 -13.27 -14.45 -11.80
N VAL A 20 -14.56 -14.40 -11.51
CA VAL A 20 -15.30 -15.49 -10.88
C VAL A 20 -16.12 -16.21 -11.96
N GLU A 21 -15.96 -17.53 -12.08
CA GLU A 21 -16.68 -18.33 -13.07
C GLU A 21 -18.20 -18.22 -12.86
N GLY A 22 -18.89 -17.76 -13.89
CA GLY A 22 -20.36 -17.58 -13.87
C GLY A 22 -20.83 -16.18 -13.43
N GLU A 23 -19.93 -15.28 -13.10
CA GLU A 23 -20.25 -13.87 -12.87
C GLU A 23 -19.92 -13.03 -14.13
N ALA A 24 -20.75 -12.03 -14.42
CA ALA A 24 -20.43 -11.08 -15.48
C ALA A 24 -19.26 -10.20 -15.04
N PRO A 25 -18.35 -9.80 -15.96
CA PRO A 25 -17.33 -8.81 -15.65
C PRO A 25 -17.99 -7.55 -15.09
N GLN A 26 -17.49 -7.06 -13.97
CA GLN A 26 -17.92 -5.77 -13.45
C GLN A 26 -17.28 -4.70 -14.34
N GLU A 27 -18.08 -4.06 -15.19
CA GLU A 27 -17.66 -2.87 -15.92
C GLU A 27 -17.77 -1.68 -14.96
N ASP A 28 -16.70 -1.39 -14.27
CA ASP A 28 -16.56 -0.11 -13.58
C ASP A 28 -16.41 0.97 -14.66
N GLY A 29 -17.35 1.91 -14.73
CA GLY A 29 -17.28 3.02 -15.67
C GLY A 29 -16.02 3.85 -15.45
N GLU A 30 -15.50 4.47 -16.51
CA GLU A 30 -14.38 5.41 -16.39
C GLU A 30 -14.77 6.58 -15.47
N ILE A 31 -14.05 6.73 -14.36
CA ILE A 31 -14.29 7.79 -13.36
C ILE A 31 -13.54 9.06 -13.78
N TYR A 32 -12.33 8.90 -14.29
CA TYR A 32 -11.46 10.01 -14.69
C TYR A 32 -11.53 10.23 -16.20
N PRO A 33 -11.92 11.43 -16.66
CA PRO A 33 -12.01 11.72 -18.10
C PRO A 33 -10.66 11.91 -18.77
N GLU A 34 -9.61 12.27 -18.02
CA GLU A 34 -8.26 12.49 -18.54
C GLU A 34 -7.47 11.19 -18.62
N ASN A 35 -6.87 10.94 -19.81
CA ASN A 35 -6.15 9.69 -20.09
C ASN A 35 -4.63 9.76 -19.81
N SER A 36 -4.13 10.90 -19.33
CA SER A 36 -2.72 11.09 -19.01
C SER A 36 -2.50 12.12 -17.92
N PHE A 37 -1.39 11.95 -17.17
CA PHE A 37 -1.00 12.94 -16.17
C PHE A 37 -0.82 14.35 -16.74
N ALA A 38 -0.37 14.48 -18.01
CA ALA A 38 -0.23 15.77 -18.67
C ALA A 38 -1.60 16.46 -18.89
N GLU A 39 -2.64 15.69 -19.13
CA GLU A 39 -4.02 16.21 -19.23
C GLU A 39 -4.57 16.59 -17.87
N ILE A 40 -4.38 15.75 -16.85
CA ILE A 40 -4.75 16.05 -15.46
C ILE A 40 -4.06 17.35 -15.00
N ALA A 41 -2.76 17.48 -15.24
CA ALA A 41 -2.02 18.67 -14.84
C ALA A 41 -2.54 19.94 -15.54
N ARG A 42 -2.87 19.86 -16.84
CA ARG A 42 -3.51 20.98 -17.58
C ARG A 42 -4.88 21.33 -17.03
N PHE A 43 -5.70 20.34 -16.73
CA PHE A 43 -7.00 20.55 -16.11
C PHE A 43 -6.86 21.26 -14.75
N CYS A 44 -5.96 20.75 -13.88
CA CYS A 44 -5.71 21.35 -12.57
C CYS A 44 -5.25 22.80 -12.67
N GLN A 45 -4.33 23.10 -13.60
CA GLN A 45 -3.85 24.47 -13.85
C GLN A 45 -4.98 25.39 -14.35
N TRP A 46 -5.80 24.91 -15.29
CA TRP A 46 -6.90 25.70 -15.84
C TRP A 46 -8.00 25.96 -14.80
N ARG A 47 -8.31 24.98 -13.96
CA ARG A 47 -9.36 25.10 -12.93
C ARG A 47 -8.83 25.72 -11.62
N HIS A 48 -7.53 25.89 -11.48
CA HIS A 48 -6.85 26.33 -10.25
C HIS A 48 -7.16 25.42 -9.06
N VAL A 49 -7.16 24.10 -9.30
CA VAL A 49 -7.36 23.05 -8.27
C VAL A 49 -6.07 22.25 -8.09
N SER A 50 -5.87 21.72 -6.89
CA SER A 50 -4.80 20.77 -6.57
C SER A 50 -5.14 19.36 -7.06
N LEU A 51 -4.18 18.44 -7.03
CA LEU A 51 -4.42 17.03 -7.35
C LEU A 51 -5.43 16.37 -6.39
N PRO A 52 -5.33 16.56 -5.05
CA PRO A 52 -6.36 16.05 -4.14
C PRO A 52 -7.78 16.56 -4.44
N GLU A 53 -7.92 17.86 -4.73
CA GLU A 53 -9.20 18.45 -5.14
C GLU A 53 -9.71 17.88 -6.47
N TYR A 54 -8.80 17.58 -7.42
CA TYR A 54 -9.16 16.91 -8.67
C TYR A 54 -9.71 15.50 -8.40
N VAL A 55 -9.08 14.74 -7.52
CA VAL A 55 -9.56 13.41 -7.12
C VAL A 55 -10.95 13.52 -6.50
N GLU A 56 -11.13 14.42 -5.53
CA GLU A 56 -12.44 14.63 -4.89
C GLU A 56 -13.55 15.06 -5.89
N LEU A 57 -13.21 15.86 -6.88
CA LEU A 57 -14.16 16.28 -7.93
C LEU A 57 -14.69 15.09 -8.76
N ASN A 58 -13.87 14.05 -8.98
CA ASN A 58 -14.25 12.89 -9.78
C ASN A 58 -14.84 11.75 -8.93
N GLU A 59 -14.27 11.47 -7.76
CA GLU A 59 -14.66 10.36 -6.88
C GLU A 59 -15.76 10.74 -5.87
N GLY A 60 -15.91 12.05 -5.60
CA GLY A 60 -16.77 12.56 -4.54
C GLY A 60 -16.10 12.55 -3.15
N PRO A 61 -16.76 13.17 -2.14
CA PRO A 61 -16.17 13.41 -0.82
C PRO A 61 -15.92 12.14 0.01
N GLU A 62 -16.54 11.01 -0.33
CA GLU A 62 -16.35 9.74 0.38
C GLU A 62 -14.95 9.13 0.12
N ILE A 63 -14.24 9.60 -0.91
CA ILE A 63 -12.87 9.15 -1.22
C ILE A 63 -11.92 9.34 -0.02
N TRP A 64 -12.11 10.41 0.77
CA TRP A 64 -11.26 10.69 1.93
C TRP A 64 -11.34 9.59 2.98
N LYS A 65 -12.54 9.10 3.30
CA LYS A 65 -12.71 7.99 4.24
C LYS A 65 -12.09 6.70 3.71
N PHE A 66 -12.18 6.49 2.39
CA PHE A 66 -11.55 5.35 1.76
C PHE A 66 -10.02 5.45 1.88
N LEU A 67 -9.41 6.59 1.53
CA LEU A 67 -7.96 6.80 1.62
C LEU A 67 -7.45 6.73 3.06
N GLU A 68 -8.17 7.25 4.04
CA GLU A 68 -7.88 7.05 5.46
C GLU A 68 -7.86 5.56 5.83
N SER A 69 -8.84 4.78 5.36
CA SER A 69 -8.88 3.33 5.60
C SER A 69 -7.69 2.61 4.97
N ILE A 70 -7.29 3.02 3.76
CA ILE A 70 -6.08 2.51 3.08
C ILE A 70 -4.82 2.83 3.90
N TRP A 71 -4.71 4.07 4.40
CA TRP A 71 -3.59 4.45 5.26
C TRP A 71 -3.51 3.61 6.54
N HIS A 72 -4.65 3.35 7.17
CA HIS A 72 -4.69 2.47 8.34
C HIS A 72 -4.21 1.05 8.03
N VAL A 73 -4.60 0.48 6.88
CA VAL A 73 -4.11 -0.83 6.45
C VAL A 73 -2.60 -0.80 6.18
N MET A 74 -2.09 0.25 5.53
CA MET A 74 -0.65 0.43 5.29
C MET A 74 0.14 0.46 6.59
N ARG A 75 -0.28 1.28 7.57
CA ARG A 75 0.37 1.35 8.90
C ARG A 75 0.33 0.00 9.61
N ARG A 76 -0.84 -0.64 9.64
CA ARG A 76 -1.01 -1.94 10.26
C ARG A 76 -0.09 -2.99 9.67
N SER A 77 0.08 -2.99 8.34
CA SER A 77 0.99 -3.93 7.68
C SER A 77 2.45 -3.74 8.09
N ILE A 78 2.89 -2.49 8.33
CA ILE A 78 4.22 -2.20 8.87
C ILE A 78 4.34 -2.72 10.31
N GLU A 79 3.37 -2.41 11.18
CA GLU A 79 3.35 -2.82 12.59
C GLU A 79 3.40 -4.35 12.72
N ASP A 80 2.55 -5.05 11.99
CA ASP A 80 2.49 -6.52 11.99
C ASP A 80 3.79 -7.12 11.43
N GLY A 81 4.39 -6.51 10.40
CA GLY A 81 5.65 -6.95 9.82
C GLY A 81 6.85 -6.75 10.75
N LEU A 82 6.89 -5.63 11.49
CA LEU A 82 7.93 -5.37 12.49
C LEU A 82 7.79 -6.27 13.72
N ALA A 83 6.59 -6.73 14.04
CA ALA A 83 6.36 -7.68 15.12
C ALA A 83 6.69 -9.13 14.74
N ALA A 84 6.71 -9.45 13.44
CA ALA A 84 6.87 -10.82 12.96
C ALA A 84 8.34 -11.26 12.93
N GLU A 85 8.57 -12.53 13.27
CA GLU A 85 9.91 -13.17 13.26
C GLU A 85 9.88 -14.50 12.50
N GLY A 86 11.05 -15.09 12.30
CA GLY A 86 11.20 -16.42 11.74
C GLY A 86 11.49 -16.42 10.24
N ILE A 87 11.05 -17.48 9.57
CA ILE A 87 11.35 -17.75 8.16
C ILE A 87 10.10 -17.48 7.32
N LEU A 88 10.28 -16.81 6.19
CA LEU A 88 9.22 -16.61 5.21
C LEU A 88 8.80 -17.94 4.57
N PRO A 89 7.50 -18.10 4.22
CA PRO A 89 7.04 -19.28 3.51
C PRO A 89 7.78 -19.50 2.20
N GLY A 90 8.01 -20.76 1.82
CA GLY A 90 8.66 -21.14 0.56
C GLY A 90 9.93 -21.99 0.78
N GLY A 91 10.54 -22.43 -0.33
CA GLY A 91 11.66 -23.35 -0.31
C GLY A 91 13.06 -22.75 -0.08
N LEU A 92 13.15 -21.41 0.03
CA LEU A 92 14.45 -20.70 0.10
C LEU A 92 14.92 -20.42 1.53
N ASN A 93 14.13 -20.71 2.54
CA ASN A 93 14.43 -20.44 3.95
C ASN A 93 14.86 -18.98 4.23
N VAL A 94 14.20 -18.01 3.60
CA VAL A 94 14.51 -16.60 3.75
C VAL A 94 14.12 -16.12 5.14
N GLN A 95 15.09 -15.62 5.91
CA GLN A 95 14.87 -15.08 7.25
C GLN A 95 14.18 -13.70 7.15
N ARG A 96 13.21 -13.45 8.03
CA ARG A 96 12.67 -12.11 8.25
C ARG A 96 13.75 -11.21 8.85
N LYS A 97 13.85 -9.98 8.38
CA LYS A 97 14.89 -9.02 8.77
C LYS A 97 14.35 -7.63 9.16
N ALA A 98 13.06 -7.38 8.90
CA ALA A 98 12.47 -6.06 9.18
C ALA A 98 12.65 -5.66 10.64
N LYS A 99 12.25 -6.52 11.58
CA LYS A 99 12.41 -6.31 13.02
C LYS A 99 13.87 -6.10 13.41
N TYR A 100 14.76 -6.96 12.96
CA TYR A 100 16.19 -6.85 13.24
C TYR A 100 16.77 -5.50 12.79
N LEU A 101 16.42 -5.04 11.58
CA LEU A 101 16.87 -3.75 11.07
C LEU A 101 16.30 -2.59 11.89
N TYR A 102 15.02 -2.67 12.25
CA TYR A 102 14.33 -1.66 13.05
C TYR A 102 14.97 -1.48 14.43
N GLU A 103 15.15 -2.57 15.17
CA GLU A 103 15.71 -2.57 16.52
C GLU A 103 17.14 -2.01 16.55
N ARG A 104 17.94 -2.26 15.51
CA ARG A 104 19.31 -1.77 15.39
C ARG A 104 19.45 -0.38 14.79
N THR A 105 18.36 0.27 14.42
CA THR A 105 18.38 1.63 13.88
C THR A 105 19.07 2.61 14.84
N HIS A 106 18.86 2.44 16.15
CA HIS A 106 19.42 3.31 17.19
C HIS A 106 20.93 3.11 17.43
N GLU A 107 21.50 2.01 16.97
CA GLU A 107 22.95 1.71 17.13
C GLU A 107 23.81 2.46 16.11
N LEU A 108 23.19 3.11 15.11
CA LEU A 108 23.92 3.77 14.02
C LEU A 108 24.30 5.21 14.40
N ASP A 109 25.57 5.55 14.21
CA ASP A 109 26.11 6.86 14.56
C ASP A 109 25.70 7.98 13.61
N LEU A 110 25.56 7.66 12.30
CA LEU A 110 25.25 8.65 11.27
C LEU A 110 23.73 8.82 11.10
N PRO A 111 23.19 10.04 11.31
CA PRO A 111 21.74 10.29 11.19
C PRO A 111 21.15 9.86 9.84
N GLN A 112 21.86 10.13 8.74
CA GLN A 112 21.38 9.75 7.38
C GLN A 112 21.28 8.25 7.18
N VAL A 113 22.24 7.49 7.73
CA VAL A 113 22.22 6.02 7.66
C VAL A 113 21.09 5.46 8.52
N ARG A 114 20.88 6.08 9.69
CA ARG A 114 19.77 5.73 10.59
C ARG A 114 18.41 5.94 9.91
N GLU A 115 18.20 7.09 9.28
CA GLU A 115 16.98 7.40 8.54
C GLU A 115 16.74 6.39 7.41
N LEU A 116 17.78 6.11 6.62
CA LEU A 116 17.69 5.13 5.54
C LEU A 116 17.34 3.74 6.07
N GLN A 117 18.02 3.28 7.14
CA GLN A 117 17.72 1.97 7.74
C GLN A 117 16.30 1.88 8.28
N LEU A 118 15.79 2.98 8.88
CA LEU A 118 14.42 3.05 9.37
C LEU A 118 13.41 2.87 8.23
N VAL A 119 13.54 3.63 7.14
CA VAL A 119 12.68 3.51 5.96
C VAL A 119 12.78 2.10 5.36
N CYS A 120 14.00 1.55 5.24
CA CYS A 120 14.19 0.18 4.75
C CYS A 120 13.51 -0.86 5.66
N SER A 121 13.58 -0.69 6.99
CA SER A 121 12.93 -1.63 7.91
C SER A 121 11.40 -1.64 7.73
N TYR A 122 10.77 -0.49 7.53
CA TYR A 122 9.35 -0.37 7.22
C TYR A 122 8.99 -1.02 5.88
N ALA A 123 9.80 -0.76 4.84
CA ALA A 123 9.58 -1.37 3.53
C ALA A 123 9.72 -2.90 3.56
N PHE A 124 10.73 -3.43 4.28
CA PHE A 124 10.86 -4.87 4.48
C PHE A 124 9.71 -5.44 5.29
N ALA A 125 9.20 -4.73 6.30
CA ALA A 125 8.07 -5.19 7.10
C ALA A 125 6.86 -5.51 6.21
N VAL A 126 6.48 -4.59 5.32
CA VAL A 126 5.37 -4.80 4.38
C VAL A 126 5.69 -5.88 3.34
N ALA A 127 6.91 -5.87 2.77
CA ALA A 127 7.32 -6.88 1.80
C ALA A 127 7.31 -8.31 2.39
N GLU A 128 7.70 -8.45 3.66
CA GLU A 128 7.64 -9.71 4.39
C GLU A 128 6.22 -10.14 4.74
N GLN A 129 5.31 -9.18 5.00
CA GLN A 129 3.88 -9.48 5.13
C GLN A 129 3.28 -9.94 3.80
N ASN A 130 3.61 -9.29 2.69
CA ASN A 130 3.19 -9.75 1.37
C ASN A 130 3.67 -11.18 1.09
N ALA A 131 4.95 -11.48 1.33
CA ALA A 131 5.51 -12.82 1.16
C ALA A 131 4.95 -13.85 2.16
N GLY A 132 4.51 -13.40 3.34
CA GLY A 132 3.93 -14.22 4.39
C GLY A 132 2.41 -14.39 4.32
N ASN A 133 1.78 -13.96 3.24
CA ASN A 133 0.33 -13.96 3.07
C ASN A 133 -0.42 -13.09 4.11
N GLY A 134 0.24 -12.03 4.60
CA GLY A 134 -0.37 -11.01 5.43
C GLY A 134 -1.19 -9.99 4.61
N THR A 135 -1.95 -9.16 5.30
CA THR A 135 -2.74 -8.10 4.66
C THR A 135 -1.83 -6.92 4.31
N ILE A 136 -1.85 -6.52 3.04
CA ILE A 136 -1.12 -5.35 2.51
C ILE A 136 -2.02 -4.56 1.56
N VAL A 137 -1.62 -3.32 1.24
CA VAL A 137 -2.18 -2.56 0.13
C VAL A 137 -1.29 -2.80 -1.10
N THR A 138 -1.89 -3.18 -2.23
CA THR A 138 -1.16 -3.53 -3.47
C THR A 138 -0.79 -2.31 -4.33
N ALA A 139 -0.51 -1.18 -3.75
CA ALA A 139 -0.22 0.06 -4.46
C ALA A 139 1.30 0.33 -4.55
N PRO A 140 1.81 0.66 -5.75
CA PRO A 140 1.15 0.56 -7.07
C PRO A 140 1.13 -0.89 -7.59
N THR A 141 1.90 -1.81 -7.02
CA THR A 141 1.94 -3.25 -7.32
C THR A 141 2.29 -4.05 -6.08
N CYS A 142 1.99 -5.35 -6.06
CA CYS A 142 2.38 -6.25 -4.96
C CYS A 142 3.90 -6.23 -4.70
N GLY A 143 4.73 -6.10 -5.75
CA GLY A 143 6.19 -6.09 -5.62
C GLY A 143 6.75 -4.82 -4.98
N SER A 144 6.07 -3.70 -5.13
CA SER A 144 6.47 -2.39 -4.57
C SER A 144 5.61 -1.92 -3.39
N CYS A 145 4.72 -2.77 -2.89
CA CYS A 145 3.75 -2.45 -1.82
C CYS A 145 4.37 -1.91 -0.52
N GLY A 146 5.65 -2.18 -0.29
CA GLY A 146 6.35 -1.69 0.90
C GLY A 146 6.92 -0.28 0.77
N VAL A 147 7.11 0.24 -0.45
CA VAL A 147 7.82 1.51 -0.66
C VAL A 147 6.97 2.70 -0.22
N LEU A 148 5.75 2.79 -0.73
CA LEU A 148 4.85 3.91 -0.44
C LEU A 148 4.54 4.03 1.07
N PRO A 149 4.05 2.98 1.76
CA PRO A 149 3.75 3.08 3.19
C PRO A 149 4.98 3.38 4.04
N ALA A 150 6.16 2.85 3.69
CA ALA A 150 7.39 3.13 4.42
C ALA A 150 7.80 4.61 4.36
N VAL A 151 7.72 5.21 3.18
CA VAL A 151 8.03 6.63 2.98
C VAL A 151 7.01 7.51 3.69
N LEU A 152 5.73 7.21 3.55
CA LEU A 152 4.66 7.99 4.19
C LEU A 152 4.76 7.94 5.72
N LEU A 153 4.98 6.76 6.31
CA LEU A 153 5.14 6.64 7.76
C LEU A 153 6.38 7.40 8.26
N TYR A 154 7.50 7.26 7.55
CA TYR A 154 8.72 8.01 7.89
C TYR A 154 8.48 9.53 7.84
N LEU A 155 7.81 10.04 6.79
CA LEU A 155 7.51 11.46 6.67
C LEU A 155 6.52 11.94 7.73
N GLN A 156 5.50 11.12 8.03
CA GLN A 156 4.54 11.40 9.10
C GLN A 156 5.25 11.54 10.44
N ASP A 157 6.12 10.61 10.78
CA ASP A 157 6.86 10.63 12.04
C ASP A 157 7.86 11.79 12.12
N LYS A 158 8.54 12.08 11.02
CA LYS A 158 9.56 13.14 10.96
C LYS A 158 8.97 14.54 11.04
N TYR A 159 7.88 14.78 10.30
CA TYR A 159 7.28 16.12 10.16
C TYR A 159 5.98 16.28 10.95
N LYS A 160 5.53 15.22 11.65
CA LYS A 160 4.28 15.19 12.44
C LYS A 160 3.05 15.54 11.63
N PHE A 161 2.99 15.02 10.41
CA PHE A 161 1.80 15.14 9.58
C PHE A 161 0.61 14.38 10.20
N THR A 162 -0.59 14.93 10.02
CA THR A 162 -1.84 14.26 10.44
C THR A 162 -2.22 13.15 9.44
N ASP A 163 -3.13 12.26 9.83
CA ASP A 163 -3.61 11.20 8.95
C ASP A 163 -4.34 11.77 7.72
N GLU A 164 -5.07 12.89 7.89
CA GLU A 164 -5.70 13.61 6.78
C GLU A 164 -4.66 14.10 5.76
N LYS A 165 -3.51 14.62 6.27
CA LYS A 165 -2.43 15.09 5.38
C LYS A 165 -1.75 13.94 4.64
N ILE A 166 -1.72 12.75 5.21
CA ILE A 166 -1.25 11.55 4.51
C ILE A 166 -2.29 11.08 3.49
N ALA A 167 -3.59 11.14 3.82
CA ALA A 167 -4.65 10.82 2.85
C ALA A 167 -4.63 11.73 1.62
N GLU A 168 -4.31 13.03 1.79
CA GLU A 168 -4.11 13.96 0.66
C GLU A 168 -2.90 13.60 -0.24
N ALA A 169 -1.97 12.78 0.25
CA ALA A 169 -0.77 12.37 -0.48
C ALA A 169 -0.94 11.00 -1.16
N LEU A 170 -2.01 10.26 -0.83
CA LEU A 170 -2.39 8.99 -1.43
C LEU A 170 -3.22 9.19 -2.69
#